data_2b27522938f463cda577b36b452f60fe
#
_entry.id   2b27522938f463cda577b36b452f60fe
#
_cell.length_a   1.000
_cell.length_b   1.000
_cell.length_c   1.000
_cell.angle_alpha   90.00
_cell.angle_beta   90.00
_cell.angle_gamma   90.00
#
_symmetry.space_group_name_H-M   'P 1'
#
loop_
_entity.id
_entity.type
_entity.pdbx_description
1 polymer ?
#
loop_
_entity_poly.entity_id
_entity_poly.type
_entity_poly.pdbx_seq_one_letter_code
_entity_poly.pdbx_strand_id
1 'polypeptide(L)'
;MSISLTSLPQNYRALVFGATGGVGSALTSALHHDPRCGGVFAASRSGDAVGGAAGLAFDLEDPSTIEAAVRTARDGGALHLVIVATGALHGEAGLEPEKSWRRLDADRLAEAFRVNTILPAMIARYALGALARGSKGAPEKAVFAALSARVGSISDNRLGGWYGYRASKAALNQIIRTLAIELARKAPHAVCAGLHPGTVDTGLSQPFQGNVPEGKLFTPDFSAERLLTVIDGLGPQDSGKCFDWAGEEIAP
;
A
#
# COMPACT_ATOMS: atom_id res chain seq x y z
N MET A 1 -10.47 -11.56 -15.50
CA MET A 1 -10.95 -10.37 -16.26
C MET A 1 -9.80 -9.36 -16.22
N SER A 2 -9.50 -8.66 -17.32
CA SER A 2 -8.52 -7.58 -17.26
C SER A 2 -9.14 -6.41 -16.52
N ILE A 3 -8.47 -5.92 -15.49
CA ILE A 3 -8.88 -4.69 -14.80
C ILE A 3 -8.63 -3.50 -15.69
N SER A 4 -9.44 -2.44 -15.56
CA SER A 4 -9.21 -1.17 -16.21
C SER A 4 -9.59 -0.03 -15.26
N LEU A 5 -8.60 0.79 -14.87
CA LEU A 5 -8.79 1.91 -13.95
C LEU A 5 -9.37 3.10 -14.72
N THR A 6 -10.68 3.16 -14.82
CA THR A 6 -11.41 4.13 -15.67
C THR A 6 -11.44 5.54 -15.07
N SER A 7 -11.29 5.66 -13.76
CA SER A 7 -11.23 6.94 -13.05
C SER A 7 -9.89 7.66 -13.17
N LEU A 8 -8.84 6.95 -13.61
CA LEU A 8 -7.54 7.55 -13.93
C LEU A 8 -7.50 7.95 -15.41
N PRO A 9 -6.69 8.95 -15.80
CA PRO A 9 -6.59 9.35 -17.19
C PRO A 9 -6.02 8.24 -18.08
N GLN A 10 -6.22 8.35 -19.40
CA GLN A 10 -5.52 7.48 -20.35
C GLN A 10 -4.01 7.72 -20.24
N ASN A 11 -3.21 6.66 -20.36
CA ASN A 11 -1.76 6.66 -20.17
C ASN A 11 -1.31 7.05 -18.74
N TYR A 12 -2.13 6.74 -17.72
CA TYR A 12 -1.71 6.95 -16.34
C TYR A 12 -0.43 6.19 -16.02
N ARG A 13 0.33 6.69 -15.03
CA ARG A 13 1.60 6.10 -14.59
C ARG A 13 1.46 5.61 -13.16
N ALA A 14 1.96 4.41 -12.89
CA ALA A 14 1.87 3.75 -11.59
C ALA A 14 3.25 3.37 -11.04
N LEU A 15 3.41 3.47 -9.72
CA LEU A 15 4.60 3.01 -8.98
C LEU A 15 4.16 2.14 -7.80
N VAL A 16 4.66 0.91 -7.75
CA VAL A 16 4.36 -0.05 -6.68
C VAL A 16 5.61 -0.31 -5.86
N PHE A 17 5.61 0.07 -4.60
CA PHE A 17 6.64 -0.31 -3.63
C PHE A 17 6.33 -1.65 -2.97
N GLY A 18 7.33 -2.51 -2.80
CA GLY A 18 7.13 -3.88 -2.33
C GLY A 18 6.65 -4.83 -3.44
N ALA A 19 7.02 -4.52 -4.68
CA ALA A 19 6.56 -5.20 -5.89
C ALA A 19 6.95 -6.68 -5.98
N THR A 20 7.96 -7.14 -5.25
CA THR A 20 8.37 -8.56 -5.20
C THR A 20 7.57 -9.39 -4.18
N GLY A 21 6.78 -8.75 -3.31
CA GLY A 21 5.87 -9.44 -2.39
C GLY A 21 4.64 -10.01 -3.11
N GLY A 22 3.95 -10.99 -2.51
CA GLY A 22 2.84 -11.68 -3.17
C GLY A 22 1.76 -10.74 -3.70
N VAL A 23 1.19 -9.85 -2.85
CA VAL A 23 0.18 -8.86 -3.27
C VAL A 23 0.79 -7.79 -4.17
N GLY A 24 2.02 -7.32 -3.86
CA GLY A 24 2.70 -6.30 -4.66
C GLY A 24 2.98 -6.77 -6.09
N SER A 25 3.40 -8.02 -6.26
CA SER A 25 3.65 -8.63 -7.58
C SER A 25 2.36 -8.76 -8.40
N ALA A 26 1.27 -9.21 -7.76
CA ALA A 26 -0.03 -9.32 -8.42
C ALA A 26 -0.58 -7.93 -8.82
N LEU A 27 -0.46 -6.91 -7.96
CA LEU A 27 -0.82 -5.52 -8.29
C LEU A 27 -0.01 -5.01 -9.49
N THR A 28 1.30 -5.23 -9.48
CA THR A 28 2.20 -4.79 -10.55
C THR A 28 1.83 -5.44 -11.87
N SER A 29 1.59 -6.76 -11.87
CA SER A 29 1.17 -7.49 -13.06
C SER A 29 -0.19 -7.03 -13.58
N ALA A 30 -1.18 -6.85 -12.71
CA ALA A 30 -2.51 -6.37 -13.10
C ALA A 30 -2.45 -4.98 -13.74
N LEU A 31 -1.67 -4.06 -13.17
CA LEU A 31 -1.47 -2.71 -13.71
C LEU A 31 -0.74 -2.73 -15.06
N HIS A 32 0.24 -3.63 -15.24
CA HIS A 32 0.94 -3.77 -16.52
C HIS A 32 0.01 -4.24 -17.65
N HIS A 33 -1.00 -5.05 -17.32
CA HIS A 33 -1.99 -5.54 -18.27
C HIS A 33 -3.21 -4.60 -18.45
N ASP A 34 -3.30 -3.50 -17.70
CA ASP A 34 -4.34 -2.49 -17.93
C ASP A 34 -4.02 -1.69 -19.20
N PRO A 35 -4.87 -1.74 -20.25
CA PRO A 35 -4.61 -1.04 -21.52
C PRO A 35 -4.60 0.49 -21.36
N ARG A 36 -5.06 1.02 -20.24
CA ARG A 36 -5.04 2.44 -19.93
C ARG A 36 -3.75 2.88 -19.26
N CYS A 37 -2.93 1.94 -18.75
CA CYS A 37 -1.68 2.25 -18.07
C CYS A 37 -0.57 2.55 -19.07
N GLY A 38 0.00 3.74 -19.01
CA GLY A 38 1.11 4.17 -19.88
C GLY A 38 2.49 3.76 -19.35
N GLY A 39 2.58 3.32 -18.08
CA GLY A 39 3.83 2.83 -17.49
C GLY A 39 3.69 2.39 -16.06
N VAL A 40 4.24 1.22 -15.75
CA VAL A 40 4.31 0.66 -14.40
C VAL A 40 5.75 0.51 -13.96
N PHE A 41 6.04 0.91 -12.73
CA PHE A 41 7.35 0.79 -12.09
C PHE A 41 7.22 -0.08 -10.85
N ALA A 42 8.15 -1.05 -10.72
CA ALA A 42 8.19 -2.04 -9.65
C ALA A 42 9.34 -1.74 -8.70
N ALA A 43 9.08 -1.13 -7.55
CA ALA A 43 10.10 -0.82 -6.58
C ALA A 43 10.24 -1.94 -5.53
N SER A 44 11.47 -2.43 -5.35
CA SER A 44 11.81 -3.48 -4.39
C SER A 44 13.24 -3.33 -3.88
N ARG A 45 13.64 -4.09 -2.85
CA ARG A 45 15.03 -4.12 -2.35
C ARG A 45 16.01 -4.60 -3.42
N SER A 46 15.65 -5.60 -4.21
CA SER A 46 16.51 -6.13 -5.26
C SER A 46 16.53 -5.28 -6.55
N GLY A 47 15.50 -4.48 -6.78
CA GLY A 47 15.35 -3.71 -8.02
C GLY A 47 14.97 -4.55 -9.24
N ASP A 48 14.54 -5.80 -9.04
CA ASP A 48 14.18 -6.69 -10.14
C ASP A 48 12.90 -6.21 -10.84
N ALA A 49 12.83 -6.48 -12.14
CA ALA A 49 11.62 -6.32 -12.92
C ALA A 49 10.56 -7.34 -12.48
N VAL A 50 9.32 -6.91 -12.37
CA VAL A 50 8.19 -7.75 -11.90
C VAL A 50 7.01 -7.57 -12.85
N GLY A 51 6.40 -8.68 -13.29
CA GLY A 51 5.15 -8.65 -14.06
C GLY A 51 5.20 -7.82 -15.34
N GLY A 52 6.37 -7.64 -15.95
CA GLY A 52 6.59 -6.80 -17.13
C GLY A 52 6.91 -5.32 -16.81
N ALA A 53 6.83 -4.91 -15.55
CA ALA A 53 7.16 -3.55 -15.11
C ALA A 53 8.67 -3.35 -14.94
N ALA A 54 9.14 -2.13 -15.17
CA ALA A 54 10.54 -1.75 -14.94
C ALA A 54 10.88 -1.79 -13.45
N GLY A 55 11.97 -2.48 -13.09
CA GLY A 55 12.43 -2.62 -11.72
C GLY A 55 13.19 -1.38 -11.24
N LEU A 56 12.98 -1.01 -9.97
CA LEU A 56 13.66 0.08 -9.28
C LEU A 56 14.11 -0.41 -7.90
N ALA A 57 15.38 -0.21 -7.58
CA ALA A 57 15.89 -0.55 -6.26
C ALA A 57 15.58 0.56 -5.24
N PHE A 58 15.24 0.18 -4.01
CA PHE A 58 15.19 1.08 -2.85
C PHE A 58 15.58 0.38 -1.56
N ASP A 59 16.10 1.14 -0.63
CA ASP A 59 16.46 0.68 0.70
C ASP A 59 15.85 1.63 1.75
N LEU A 60 15.26 1.07 2.81
CA LEU A 60 14.74 1.82 3.94
C LEU A 60 15.88 2.51 4.74
N GLU A 61 17.05 1.89 4.79
CA GLU A 61 18.22 2.43 5.50
C GLU A 61 18.87 3.61 4.75
N ASP A 62 18.58 3.73 3.44
CA ASP A 62 19.00 4.87 2.62
C ASP A 62 17.78 5.53 1.94
N PRO A 63 17.17 6.52 2.58
CA PRO A 63 16.03 7.23 2.02
C PRO A 63 16.28 7.92 0.67
N SER A 64 17.54 8.19 0.30
CA SER A 64 17.88 8.77 -1.01
C SER A 64 17.53 7.82 -2.16
N THR A 65 17.55 6.51 -1.92
CA THR A 65 17.14 5.49 -2.89
C THR A 65 15.63 5.52 -3.15
N ILE A 66 14.81 5.82 -2.14
CA ILE A 66 13.36 6.03 -2.30
C ILE A 66 13.12 7.25 -3.18
N GLU A 67 13.83 8.36 -2.91
CA GLU A 67 13.76 9.56 -3.73
C GLU A 67 14.15 9.28 -5.18
N ALA A 68 15.24 8.54 -5.39
CA ALA A 68 15.71 8.15 -6.72
C ALA A 68 14.68 7.30 -7.46
N ALA A 69 14.05 6.31 -6.81
CA ALA A 69 13.01 5.48 -7.39
C ALA A 69 11.79 6.33 -7.82
N VAL A 70 11.32 7.23 -6.97
CA VAL A 70 10.23 8.16 -7.30
C VAL A 70 10.62 9.08 -8.47
N ARG A 71 11.83 9.64 -8.47
CA ARG A 71 12.33 10.49 -9.54
C ARG A 71 12.36 9.75 -10.89
N THR A 72 12.89 8.53 -10.91
CA THR A 72 12.92 7.70 -12.12
C THR A 72 11.50 7.36 -12.59
N ALA A 73 10.61 6.97 -11.68
CA ALA A 73 9.23 6.63 -12.03
C ALA A 73 8.45 7.82 -12.59
N ARG A 74 8.76 9.07 -12.17
CA ARG A 74 8.12 10.30 -12.69
C ARG A 74 8.83 10.88 -13.92
N ASP A 75 9.96 10.34 -14.33
CA ASP A 75 10.61 10.77 -15.58
C ASP A 75 9.70 10.49 -16.77
N GLY A 76 9.39 11.55 -17.54
CA GLY A 76 8.39 11.50 -18.61
C GLY A 76 6.93 11.73 -18.18
N GLY A 77 6.64 12.05 -16.90
CA GLY A 77 5.29 12.46 -16.47
C GLY A 77 5.00 12.26 -14.98
N ALA A 78 3.94 12.91 -14.52
CA ALA A 78 3.47 12.77 -13.14
C ALA A 78 2.94 11.35 -12.84
N LEU A 79 2.99 10.95 -11.58
CA LEU A 79 2.41 9.69 -11.14
C LEU A 79 0.92 9.87 -10.83
N HIS A 80 0.10 8.94 -11.28
CA HIS A 80 -1.33 8.92 -10.99
C HIS A 80 -1.69 7.90 -9.92
N LEU A 81 -0.83 6.88 -9.75
CA LEU A 81 -1.04 5.84 -8.75
C LEU A 81 0.29 5.46 -8.10
N VAL A 82 0.35 5.57 -6.77
CA VAL A 82 1.45 5.05 -5.97
C VAL A 82 0.87 4.09 -4.95
N ILE A 83 1.32 2.83 -4.98
CA ILE A 83 0.89 1.80 -4.04
C ILE A 83 2.08 1.36 -3.19
N VAL A 84 1.92 1.39 -1.87
CA VAL A 84 2.88 0.87 -0.91
C VAL A 84 2.39 -0.48 -0.42
N ALA A 85 2.93 -1.56 -0.99
CA ALA A 85 2.60 -2.94 -0.67
C ALA A 85 3.64 -3.62 0.25
N THR A 86 4.49 -2.82 0.91
CA THR A 86 5.43 -3.31 1.91
C THR A 86 4.72 -3.67 3.22
N GLY A 87 5.23 -4.66 3.92
CA GLY A 87 4.74 -5.04 5.24
C GLY A 87 5.49 -6.23 5.81
N ALA A 88 5.59 -6.29 7.13
CA ALA A 88 6.17 -7.39 7.86
C ALA A 88 5.28 -7.76 9.06
N LEU A 89 5.09 -9.07 9.28
CA LEU A 89 4.35 -9.65 10.39
C LEU A 89 5.20 -10.66 11.14
N HIS A 90 6.07 -11.36 10.42
CA HIS A 90 7.06 -12.30 10.93
C HIS A 90 8.28 -12.33 10.00
N GLY A 91 9.35 -13.02 10.40
CA GLY A 91 10.52 -13.28 9.55
C GLY A 91 11.84 -12.76 10.13
N GLU A 92 12.57 -11.99 9.34
CA GLU A 92 13.89 -11.46 9.70
C GLU A 92 13.86 -10.66 11.01
N ALA A 93 15.01 -10.55 11.69
CA ALA A 93 15.15 -9.89 12.99
C ALA A 93 14.29 -10.50 14.12
N GLY A 94 13.86 -11.76 13.98
CA GLY A 94 13.06 -12.44 15.00
C GLY A 94 11.64 -11.87 15.16
N LEU A 95 11.15 -11.16 14.17
CA LEU A 95 9.80 -10.61 14.18
C LEU A 95 8.77 -11.75 14.22
N GLU A 96 7.97 -11.79 15.26
CA GLU A 96 6.86 -12.72 15.46
C GLU A 96 5.71 -11.99 16.15
N PRO A 97 4.44 -12.22 15.72
CA PRO A 97 3.30 -11.59 16.37
C PRO A 97 3.16 -12.06 17.83
N GLU A 98 3.14 -11.13 18.75
CA GLU A 98 3.09 -11.40 20.18
C GLU A 98 1.69 -11.89 20.58
N LYS A 99 1.61 -13.07 21.16
CA LYS A 99 0.35 -13.68 21.66
C LYS A 99 0.00 -13.23 23.10
N SER A 100 0.92 -12.56 23.79
CA SER A 100 0.76 -12.12 25.18
C SER A 100 1.59 -10.88 25.44
N TRP A 101 1.08 -9.97 26.29
CA TRP A 101 1.82 -8.80 26.76
C TRP A 101 3.15 -9.16 27.48
N ARG A 102 3.26 -10.36 28.01
CA ARG A 102 4.51 -10.88 28.63
C ARG A 102 5.62 -11.13 27.60
N ARG A 103 5.29 -11.14 26.32
CA ARG A 103 6.24 -11.36 25.20
C ARG A 103 6.54 -10.09 24.42
N LEU A 104 6.15 -8.93 24.96
CA LEU A 104 6.51 -7.64 24.38
C LEU A 104 8.03 -7.47 24.42
N ASP A 105 8.58 -7.04 23.28
CA ASP A 105 9.99 -6.82 23.06
C ASP A 105 10.18 -5.53 22.30
N ALA A 106 11.06 -4.65 22.80
CA ALA A 106 11.22 -3.30 22.26
C ALA A 106 11.78 -3.29 20.84
N ASP A 107 12.74 -4.19 20.54
CA ASP A 107 13.38 -4.24 19.22
C ASP A 107 12.41 -4.78 18.17
N ARG A 108 11.60 -5.79 18.53
CA ARG A 108 10.54 -6.31 17.64
C ARG A 108 9.44 -5.29 17.38
N LEU A 109 9.05 -4.52 18.40
CA LEU A 109 8.11 -3.41 18.24
C LEU A 109 8.70 -2.36 17.28
N ALA A 110 9.96 -1.95 17.51
CA ALA A 110 10.63 -0.98 16.65
C ALA A 110 10.70 -1.46 15.19
N GLU A 111 11.04 -2.74 14.97
CA GLU A 111 11.07 -3.33 13.62
C GLU A 111 9.68 -3.35 12.95
N ALA A 112 8.62 -3.73 13.68
CA ALA A 112 7.26 -3.67 13.16
C ALA A 112 6.87 -2.25 12.73
N PHE A 113 7.21 -1.24 13.53
CA PHE A 113 6.97 0.17 13.18
C PHE A 113 7.86 0.64 12.03
N ARG A 114 9.12 0.22 11.99
CA ARG A 114 10.05 0.57 10.92
C ARG A 114 9.49 0.19 9.54
N VAL A 115 9.05 -1.06 9.40
CA VAL A 115 8.56 -1.57 8.11
C VAL A 115 7.11 -1.15 7.81
N ASN A 116 6.21 -1.23 8.80
CA ASN A 116 4.77 -1.06 8.55
C ASN A 116 4.30 0.39 8.65
N THR A 117 5.08 1.28 9.27
CA THR A 117 4.68 2.67 9.54
C THR A 117 5.67 3.67 8.97
N ILE A 118 6.94 3.56 9.36
CA ILE A 118 7.97 4.55 8.99
C ILE A 118 8.28 4.47 7.50
N LEU A 119 8.48 3.28 6.94
CA LEU A 119 8.74 3.12 5.51
C LEU A 119 7.61 3.70 4.63
N PRO A 120 6.33 3.38 4.82
CA PRO A 120 5.24 4.04 4.07
C PRO A 120 5.24 5.56 4.21
N ALA A 121 5.54 6.10 5.41
CA ALA A 121 5.63 7.54 5.63
C ALA A 121 6.79 8.17 4.86
N MET A 122 7.95 7.52 4.81
CA MET A 122 9.11 7.98 4.03
C MET A 122 8.85 7.91 2.53
N ILE A 123 8.16 6.87 2.06
CA ILE A 123 7.72 6.80 0.66
C ILE A 123 6.77 7.96 0.35
N ALA A 124 5.78 8.23 1.21
CA ALA A 124 4.85 9.35 1.04
C ALA A 124 5.58 10.70 0.96
N ARG A 125 6.60 10.92 1.78
CA ARG A 125 7.42 12.15 1.77
C ARG A 125 7.92 12.51 0.38
N TYR A 126 8.35 11.54 -0.40
CA TYR A 126 8.87 11.75 -1.76
C TYR A 126 7.78 11.63 -2.84
N ALA A 127 6.85 10.70 -2.67
CA ALA A 127 5.86 10.36 -3.69
C ALA A 127 4.72 11.39 -3.81
N LEU A 128 4.24 11.98 -2.70
CA LEU A 128 3.10 12.91 -2.74
C LEU A 128 3.37 14.16 -3.59
N GLY A 129 4.62 14.62 -3.63
CA GLY A 129 5.04 15.72 -4.50
C GLY A 129 5.11 15.37 -5.98
N ALA A 130 5.15 14.07 -6.30
CA ALA A 130 5.23 13.53 -7.66
C ALA A 130 3.85 13.18 -8.26
N LEU A 131 2.78 13.22 -7.44
CA LEU A 131 1.44 12.92 -7.89
C LEU A 131 0.91 13.96 -8.88
N ALA A 132 0.15 13.49 -9.86
CA ALA A 132 -0.57 14.33 -10.82
C ALA A 132 -1.56 15.25 -10.10
N ARG A 133 -1.70 16.47 -10.60
CA ARG A 133 -2.64 17.47 -10.06
C ARG A 133 -3.61 17.97 -11.11
N GLY A 134 -3.36 17.60 -12.38
CA GLY A 134 -4.08 18.16 -13.50
C GLY A 134 -3.80 19.67 -13.70
N SER A 135 -4.61 20.32 -14.50
CA SER A 135 -4.57 21.74 -14.73
C SER A 135 -5.81 22.45 -14.17
N LYS A 136 -5.76 23.79 -14.08
CA LYS A 136 -6.92 24.58 -13.66
C LYS A 136 -8.06 24.39 -14.68
N GLY A 137 -9.16 23.76 -14.24
CA GLY A 137 -10.30 23.41 -15.10
C GLY A 137 -10.30 21.99 -15.66
N ALA A 138 -9.20 21.24 -15.52
CA ALA A 138 -9.09 19.82 -15.85
C ALA A 138 -8.30 19.09 -14.75
N PRO A 139 -8.89 18.90 -13.56
CA PRO A 139 -8.24 18.19 -12.48
C PRO A 139 -8.08 16.70 -12.82
N GLU A 140 -6.97 16.13 -12.41
CA GLU A 140 -6.71 14.71 -12.60
C GLU A 140 -6.74 14.00 -11.24
N LYS A 141 -7.38 12.85 -11.21
CA LYS A 141 -7.32 11.97 -10.04
C LYS A 141 -5.93 11.38 -9.92
N ALA A 142 -5.39 11.42 -8.72
CA ALA A 142 -4.20 10.67 -8.36
C ALA A 142 -4.41 10.00 -7.00
N VAL A 143 -3.81 8.82 -6.80
CA VAL A 143 -4.01 8.03 -5.58
C VAL A 143 -2.66 7.63 -4.99
N PHE A 144 -2.48 7.87 -3.71
CA PHE A 144 -1.49 7.25 -2.86
C PHE A 144 -2.19 6.25 -1.95
N ALA A 145 -1.90 4.98 -2.11
CA ALA A 145 -2.50 3.91 -1.31
C ALA A 145 -1.41 3.12 -0.55
N ALA A 146 -1.66 2.78 0.70
CA ALA A 146 -0.77 1.91 1.47
C ALA A 146 -1.52 0.70 2.00
N LEU A 147 -0.92 -0.49 1.89
CA LEU A 147 -1.51 -1.70 2.46
C LEU A 147 -1.49 -1.63 3.99
N SER A 148 -2.68 -1.45 4.55
CA SER A 148 -2.95 -1.56 5.97
C SER A 148 -3.55 -2.93 6.30
N ALA A 149 -4.21 -3.05 7.42
CA ALA A 149 -4.87 -4.28 7.83
C ALA A 149 -6.07 -3.94 8.74
N ARG A 150 -7.14 -4.74 8.67
CA ARG A 150 -8.30 -4.61 9.59
C ARG A 150 -7.88 -4.64 11.06
N VAL A 151 -6.85 -5.41 11.39
CA VAL A 151 -6.30 -5.48 12.75
C VAL A 151 -5.66 -4.18 13.25
N GLY A 152 -5.44 -3.20 12.36
CA GLY A 152 -5.04 -1.83 12.71
C GLY A 152 -6.18 -0.95 13.23
N SER A 153 -7.44 -1.38 13.11
CA SER A 153 -8.58 -0.73 13.73
C SER A 153 -8.52 -0.89 15.26
N ILE A 154 -8.56 0.22 15.98
CA ILE A 154 -8.56 0.24 17.45
C ILE A 154 -9.94 -0.18 17.95
N SER A 155 -11.00 0.38 17.35
CA SER A 155 -12.38 0.14 17.76
C SER A 155 -12.89 -1.26 17.43
N ASP A 156 -12.34 -1.93 16.41
CA ASP A 156 -12.71 -3.30 16.00
C ASP A 156 -11.87 -4.40 16.69
N ASN A 157 -10.94 -4.01 17.58
CA ASN A 157 -10.09 -4.97 18.26
C ASN A 157 -10.84 -5.71 19.39
N ARG A 158 -11.21 -6.96 19.13
CA ARG A 158 -11.88 -7.87 20.09
C ARG A 158 -11.00 -9.04 20.51
N LEU A 159 -9.97 -9.36 19.73
CA LEU A 159 -9.16 -10.55 19.92
C LEU A 159 -7.88 -10.31 20.74
N GLY A 160 -7.36 -9.08 20.75
CA GLY A 160 -6.05 -8.78 21.34
C GLY A 160 -4.89 -9.48 20.63
N GLY A 161 -3.73 -9.55 21.28
CA GLY A 161 -2.52 -10.12 20.69
C GLY A 161 -1.97 -9.28 19.53
N TRP A 162 -0.86 -9.72 18.93
CA TRP A 162 -0.21 -9.09 17.77
C TRP A 162 0.09 -7.61 18.00
N TYR A 163 0.60 -7.28 19.17
CA TYR A 163 0.73 -5.90 19.67
C TYR A 163 1.50 -5.01 18.70
N GLY A 164 2.69 -5.44 18.26
CA GLY A 164 3.52 -4.70 17.33
C GLY A 164 2.86 -4.49 15.99
N TYR A 165 2.26 -5.54 15.43
CA TYR A 165 1.59 -5.45 14.14
C TYR A 165 0.34 -4.57 14.19
N ARG A 166 -0.56 -4.77 15.18
CA ARG A 166 -1.75 -3.92 15.35
C ARG A 166 -1.37 -2.46 15.55
N ALA A 167 -0.46 -2.19 16.48
CA ALA A 167 -0.04 -0.82 16.78
C ALA A 167 0.61 -0.15 15.57
N SER A 168 1.47 -0.86 14.83
CA SER A 168 2.10 -0.31 13.62
C SER A 168 1.09 -0.01 12.51
N LYS A 169 0.06 -0.85 12.33
CA LYS A 169 -0.99 -0.60 11.32
C LYS A 169 -1.97 0.51 11.76
N ALA A 170 -2.27 0.63 13.06
CA ALA A 170 -3.01 1.77 13.60
C ALA A 170 -2.25 3.09 13.40
N ALA A 171 -0.94 3.08 13.66
CA ALA A 171 -0.08 4.24 13.40
C ALA A 171 -0.01 4.60 11.91
N LEU A 172 0.04 3.59 11.02
CA LEU A 172 -0.06 3.83 9.57
C LEU A 172 -1.38 4.50 9.20
N ASN A 173 -2.52 4.04 9.75
CA ASN A 173 -3.83 4.63 9.50
C ASN A 173 -3.86 6.11 9.94
N GLN A 174 -3.26 6.42 11.09
CA GLN A 174 -3.13 7.82 11.56
C GLN A 174 -2.27 8.67 10.61
N ILE A 175 -1.15 8.12 10.11
CA ILE A 175 -0.29 8.81 9.13
C ILE A 175 -1.07 9.07 7.84
N ILE A 176 -1.78 8.08 7.29
CA ILE A 176 -2.61 8.23 6.09
C ILE A 176 -3.63 9.35 6.29
N ARG A 177 -4.31 9.40 7.43
CA ARG A 177 -5.26 10.46 7.75
C ARG A 177 -4.61 11.84 7.75
N THR A 178 -3.44 11.96 8.36
CA THR A 178 -2.70 13.23 8.46
C THR A 178 -2.22 13.70 7.08
N LEU A 179 -1.65 12.78 6.29
CA LEU A 179 -1.20 13.04 4.91
C LEU A 179 -2.36 13.50 4.01
N ALA A 180 -3.54 12.87 4.13
CA ALA A 180 -4.73 13.24 3.38
C ALA A 180 -5.18 14.69 3.65
N ILE A 181 -5.18 15.11 4.91
CA ILE A 181 -5.53 16.49 5.31
C ILE A 181 -4.55 17.50 4.73
N GLU A 182 -3.26 17.20 4.73
CA GLU A 182 -2.25 18.06 4.15
C GLU A 182 -2.32 18.06 2.61
N LEU A 183 -2.47 16.90 1.99
CA LEU A 183 -2.55 16.73 0.55
C LEU A 183 -3.73 17.49 -0.05
N ALA A 184 -4.91 17.47 0.59
CA ALA A 184 -6.11 18.15 0.15
C ALA A 184 -5.94 19.67 -0.05
N ARG A 185 -4.99 20.29 0.66
CA ARG A 185 -4.68 21.73 0.52
C ARG A 185 -3.96 22.07 -0.79
N LYS A 186 -3.21 21.11 -1.34
CA LYS A 186 -2.34 21.30 -2.50
C LYS A 186 -2.82 20.54 -3.74
N ALA A 187 -3.53 19.45 -3.54
CA ALA A 187 -4.06 18.56 -4.56
C ALA A 187 -5.43 18.00 -4.15
N PRO A 188 -6.50 18.81 -4.22
CA PRO A 188 -7.82 18.46 -3.68
C PRO A 188 -8.49 17.28 -4.38
N HIS A 189 -8.03 16.88 -5.54
CA HIS A 189 -8.51 15.70 -6.27
C HIS A 189 -7.67 14.44 -6.06
N ALA A 190 -6.57 14.58 -5.30
CA ALA A 190 -5.76 13.42 -4.93
C ALA A 190 -6.33 12.73 -3.70
N VAL A 191 -6.19 11.41 -3.69
CA VAL A 191 -6.68 10.54 -2.60
C VAL A 191 -5.48 9.88 -1.91
N CYS A 192 -5.49 9.91 -0.58
CA CYS A 192 -4.56 9.15 0.24
C CYS A 192 -5.38 8.13 1.05
N ALA A 193 -5.17 6.82 0.85
CA ALA A 193 -6.02 5.79 1.44
C ALA A 193 -5.23 4.60 1.99
N GLY A 194 -5.75 3.97 3.06
CA GLY A 194 -5.33 2.67 3.54
C GLY A 194 -6.16 1.57 2.89
N LEU A 195 -5.53 0.43 2.60
CA LEU A 195 -6.20 -0.69 1.98
C LEU A 195 -5.92 -1.99 2.75
N HIS A 196 -6.97 -2.75 3.07
CA HIS A 196 -6.83 -4.09 3.62
C HIS A 196 -7.10 -5.14 2.54
N PRO A 197 -6.09 -5.97 2.20
CA PRO A 197 -6.18 -6.92 1.10
C PRO A 197 -7.02 -8.18 1.41
N GLY A 198 -7.54 -8.32 2.63
CA GLY A 198 -8.03 -9.59 3.17
C GLY A 198 -6.90 -10.48 3.66
N THR A 199 -7.19 -11.74 3.95
CA THR A 199 -6.15 -12.73 4.19
C THR A 199 -5.75 -13.34 2.86
N VAL A 200 -4.53 -13.06 2.42
CA VAL A 200 -4.04 -13.44 1.09
C VAL A 200 -3.00 -14.54 1.23
N ASP A 201 -3.07 -15.56 0.40
CA ASP A 201 -2.12 -16.68 0.38
C ASP A 201 -0.74 -16.21 -0.12
N THR A 202 0.08 -15.82 0.84
CA THR A 202 1.43 -15.28 0.64
C THR A 202 2.33 -15.73 1.78
N GLY A 203 3.65 -15.58 1.61
CA GLY A 203 4.60 -15.85 2.69
C GLY A 203 4.28 -15.10 3.98
N LEU A 204 3.73 -13.89 3.92
CA LEU A 204 3.38 -13.10 5.10
C LEU A 204 2.25 -13.72 5.93
N SER A 205 1.27 -14.34 5.31
CA SER A 205 0.12 -14.94 6.01
C SER A 205 0.31 -16.43 6.33
N GLN A 206 1.20 -17.11 5.61
CA GLN A 206 1.36 -18.56 5.65
C GLN A 206 1.38 -19.18 7.06
N PRO A 207 2.10 -18.66 8.06
CA PRO A 207 2.09 -19.24 9.40
C PRO A 207 0.75 -19.10 10.15
N PHE A 208 -0.18 -18.31 9.65
CA PHE A 208 -1.44 -17.94 10.33
C PHE A 208 -2.68 -18.40 9.59
N GLN A 209 -2.53 -19.12 8.48
CA GLN A 209 -3.64 -19.54 7.60
C GLN A 209 -4.51 -20.64 8.22
N GLY A 210 -4.00 -21.40 9.18
CA GLY A 210 -4.72 -22.54 9.79
C GLY A 210 -6.06 -22.22 10.44
N ASN A 211 -6.32 -20.95 10.77
CA ASN A 211 -7.58 -20.51 11.37
C ASN A 211 -8.41 -19.63 10.43
N VAL A 212 -8.05 -19.55 9.15
CA VAL A 212 -8.79 -18.75 8.18
C VAL A 212 -10.05 -19.53 7.77
N PRO A 213 -11.25 -18.93 7.90
CA PRO A 213 -12.48 -19.59 7.47
C PRO A 213 -12.45 -19.98 5.99
N GLU A 214 -13.14 -21.05 5.65
CA GLU A 214 -13.29 -21.50 4.26
C GLU A 214 -13.79 -20.34 3.35
N GLY A 215 -13.15 -20.16 2.19
CA GLY A 215 -13.47 -19.09 1.25
C GLY A 215 -12.99 -17.68 1.66
N LYS A 216 -12.20 -17.55 2.76
CA LYS A 216 -11.63 -16.26 3.20
C LYS A 216 -10.11 -16.16 3.01
N LEU A 217 -9.48 -17.18 2.47
CA LEU A 217 -8.10 -17.16 2.02
C LEU A 217 -8.10 -16.84 0.52
N PHE A 218 -7.62 -15.66 0.16
CA PHE A 218 -7.66 -15.16 -1.21
C PHE A 218 -6.34 -15.44 -1.94
N THR A 219 -6.43 -15.63 -3.24
CA THR A 219 -5.23 -15.60 -4.08
C THR A 219 -4.69 -14.18 -4.20
N PRO A 220 -3.38 -13.98 -4.44
CA PRO A 220 -2.81 -12.66 -4.69
C PRO A 220 -3.51 -11.92 -5.83
N ASP A 221 -3.84 -12.61 -6.92
CA ASP A 221 -4.50 -12.02 -8.09
C ASP A 221 -5.91 -11.52 -7.75
N PHE A 222 -6.72 -12.34 -7.06
CA PHE A 222 -8.05 -11.92 -6.60
C PHE A 222 -7.95 -10.67 -5.72
N SER A 223 -7.03 -10.69 -4.74
CA SER A 223 -6.85 -9.55 -3.86
C SER A 223 -6.41 -8.29 -4.62
N ALA A 224 -5.47 -8.42 -5.56
CA ALA A 224 -5.01 -7.30 -6.38
C ALA A 224 -6.14 -6.71 -7.23
N GLU A 225 -6.93 -7.53 -7.91
CA GLU A 225 -8.08 -7.07 -8.70
C GLU A 225 -9.10 -6.32 -7.83
N ARG A 226 -9.41 -6.85 -6.65
CA ARG A 226 -10.34 -6.22 -5.71
C ARG A 226 -9.82 -4.87 -5.21
N LEU A 227 -8.55 -4.80 -4.81
CA LEU A 227 -7.93 -3.56 -4.35
C LEU A 227 -7.88 -2.49 -5.44
N LEU A 228 -7.57 -2.87 -6.68
CA LEU A 228 -7.57 -1.94 -7.81
C LEU A 228 -8.99 -1.46 -8.14
N THR A 229 -10.00 -2.33 -8.01
CA THR A 229 -11.41 -1.93 -8.13
C THR A 229 -11.80 -0.90 -7.06
N VAL A 230 -11.36 -1.12 -5.82
CA VAL A 230 -11.58 -0.14 -4.72
C VAL A 230 -10.89 1.19 -5.06
N ILE A 231 -9.62 1.16 -5.46
CA ILE A 231 -8.87 2.36 -5.87
C ILE A 231 -9.59 3.13 -6.99
N ASP A 232 -10.13 2.44 -7.98
CA ASP A 232 -10.86 3.07 -9.08
C ASP A 232 -12.12 3.80 -8.60
N GLY A 233 -12.81 3.24 -7.59
CA GLY A 233 -14.00 3.83 -6.99
C GLY A 233 -13.76 5.00 -6.03
N LEU A 234 -12.55 5.14 -5.46
CA LEU A 234 -12.29 6.19 -4.46
C LEU A 234 -12.36 7.59 -5.05
N GLY A 235 -12.90 8.52 -4.27
CA GLY A 235 -12.94 9.95 -4.57
C GLY A 235 -12.31 10.79 -3.45
N PRO A 236 -12.23 12.13 -3.61
CA PRO A 236 -11.64 13.02 -2.61
C PRO A 236 -12.27 12.92 -1.21
N GLN A 237 -13.57 12.59 -1.12
CA GLN A 237 -14.31 12.39 0.13
C GLN A 237 -13.87 11.15 0.91
N ASP A 238 -13.16 10.24 0.24
CA ASP A 238 -12.66 8.99 0.80
C ASP A 238 -11.20 9.12 1.28
N SER A 239 -10.58 10.26 0.99
CA SER A 239 -9.19 10.51 1.37
C SER A 239 -9.02 10.54 2.89
N GLY A 240 -8.03 9.80 3.38
CA GLY A 240 -7.71 9.65 4.80
C GLY A 240 -8.45 8.52 5.50
N LYS A 241 -9.16 7.67 4.76
CA LYS A 241 -9.87 6.50 5.28
C LYS A 241 -9.14 5.20 4.91
N CYS A 242 -9.58 4.11 5.56
CA CYS A 242 -9.12 2.75 5.25
C CYS A 242 -10.28 1.93 4.72
N PHE A 243 -10.04 1.15 3.67
CA PHE A 243 -11.04 0.30 3.03
C PHE A 243 -10.55 -1.14 2.96
N ASP A 244 -11.48 -2.07 3.04
CA ASP A 244 -11.15 -3.45 2.77
C ASP A 244 -11.28 -3.80 1.27
N TRP A 245 -10.93 -5.03 0.94
CA TRP A 245 -10.98 -5.60 -0.42
C TRP A 245 -12.38 -5.56 -1.05
N ALA A 246 -13.46 -5.45 -0.25
CA ALA A 246 -14.83 -5.31 -0.74
C ALA A 246 -15.24 -3.84 -0.94
N GLY A 247 -14.39 -2.89 -0.54
CA GLY A 247 -14.68 -1.46 -0.59
C GLY A 247 -15.44 -0.94 0.63
N GLU A 248 -15.53 -1.75 1.70
CA GLU A 248 -16.14 -1.33 2.96
C GLU A 248 -15.14 -0.51 3.78
N GLU A 249 -15.60 0.62 4.34
CA GLU A 249 -14.79 1.43 5.23
C GLU A 249 -14.51 0.67 6.54
N ILE A 250 -13.23 0.59 6.91
CA ILE A 250 -12.79 0.03 8.18
C ILE A 250 -12.81 1.13 9.22
N ALA A 251 -13.53 0.93 10.31
CA ALA A 251 -13.55 1.86 11.44
C ALA A 251 -12.13 2.05 12.04
N PRO A 252 -11.77 3.25 12.48
CA PRO A 252 -10.47 3.56 13.06
C PRO A 252 -10.21 2.88 14.41
#